data_f4d77ec003f3af7eac8421141bca26eb
#
_entry.id   f4d77ec003f3af7eac8421141bca26eb
#
_cell.length_a   1.000
_cell.length_b   1.000
_cell.length_c   1.000
_cell.angle_alpha   90.00
_cell.angle_beta   90.00
_cell.angle_gamma   90.00
#
_symmetry.space_group_name_H-M   'P 1'
#
loop_
_entity.id
_entity.type
_entity.pdbx_description
1 polymer ?
#
loop_
_entity_poly.entity_id
_entity_poly.type
_entity_poly.pdbx_seq_one_letter_code
_entity_poly.pdbx_strand_id
1 'polypeptide(L)'
;MFVKITNKSKHPLPKYETLGASGMDIRANIETTIIIQPLDRILIKTGLYLEMENGLECQVRPRSGLALKKGLSVLNTPGTIDADYRGEIGVILVNLSNVAVSIEDGERIAQLVFCKVEHVSLTEVAVLTDSERGTGGFGSTGLN
;
A
#
# COMPACT_ATOMS: atom_id res chain seq x y z
N MET A 1 -10.30 -16.00 -9.58
CA MET A 1 -9.45 -14.88 -9.98
C MET A 1 -8.02 -15.26 -9.66
N PHE A 2 -7.12 -15.15 -10.62
CA PHE A 2 -5.72 -15.53 -10.47
C PHE A 2 -4.82 -14.34 -10.75
N VAL A 3 -3.76 -14.19 -9.93
CA VAL A 3 -2.69 -13.21 -10.12
C VAL A 3 -1.41 -14.00 -10.27
N LYS A 4 -0.65 -13.72 -11.33
CA LYS A 4 0.67 -14.33 -11.50
C LYS A 4 1.69 -13.54 -10.68
N ILE A 5 2.61 -14.24 -10.05
CA ILE A 5 3.66 -13.64 -9.22
C ILE A 5 5.01 -14.26 -9.55
N THR A 6 6.03 -13.41 -9.71
CA THR A 6 7.42 -13.83 -9.69
C THR A 6 8.03 -13.44 -8.34
N ASN A 7 8.64 -14.41 -7.68
CA ASN A 7 9.35 -14.21 -6.42
C ASN A 7 10.86 -14.38 -6.64
N LYS A 8 11.60 -13.29 -6.56
CA LYS A 8 13.07 -13.27 -6.60
C LYS A 8 13.68 -13.09 -5.20
N SER A 9 12.83 -13.03 -4.16
CA SER A 9 13.31 -13.00 -2.78
C SER A 9 13.64 -14.39 -2.27
N LYS A 10 14.31 -14.47 -1.13
CA LYS A 10 14.55 -15.71 -0.39
C LYS A 10 13.41 -16.05 0.60
N HIS A 11 12.34 -15.24 0.60
CA HIS A 11 11.23 -15.39 1.53
C HIS A 11 10.04 -16.11 0.88
N PRO A 12 9.14 -16.72 1.67
CA PRO A 12 7.95 -17.38 1.13
C PRO A 12 7.00 -16.38 0.46
N LEU A 13 6.19 -16.88 -0.47
CA LEU A 13 5.12 -16.09 -1.08
C LEU A 13 4.16 -15.52 -0.03
N PRO A 14 3.62 -14.31 -0.25
CA PRO A 14 2.54 -13.77 0.55
C PRO A 14 1.33 -14.71 0.53
N LYS A 15 0.63 -14.82 1.64
CA LYS A 15 -0.60 -15.62 1.76
C LYS A 15 -1.60 -14.93 2.69
N TYR A 16 -2.87 -15.26 2.53
CA TYR A 16 -3.88 -14.92 3.52
C TYR A 16 -3.69 -15.80 4.76
N GLU A 17 -3.53 -15.19 5.91
CA GLU A 17 -3.29 -15.94 7.17
C GLU A 17 -4.58 -16.60 7.69
N THR A 18 -5.75 -16.03 7.34
CA THR A 18 -7.07 -16.61 7.68
C THR A 18 -8.00 -16.53 6.47
N LEU A 19 -9.08 -17.31 6.47
CA LEU A 19 -10.09 -17.30 5.40
C LEU A 19 -10.74 -15.93 5.20
N GLY A 20 -10.89 -15.14 6.26
CA GLY A 20 -11.48 -13.79 6.23
C GLY A 20 -10.47 -12.67 6.08
N ALA A 21 -9.17 -12.95 5.93
CA ALA A 21 -8.16 -11.91 5.76
C ALA A 21 -8.34 -11.18 4.42
N SER A 22 -8.23 -9.84 4.43
CA SER A 22 -8.28 -9.01 3.23
C SER A 22 -6.90 -8.73 2.65
N GLY A 23 -5.85 -8.83 3.46
CA GLY A 23 -4.47 -8.53 3.08
C GLY A 23 -3.53 -9.70 3.27
N MET A 24 -2.46 -9.69 2.49
CA MET A 24 -1.33 -10.62 2.59
C MET A 24 -0.08 -9.85 2.99
N ASP A 25 0.56 -10.20 4.09
CA ASP A 25 1.80 -9.55 4.52
C ASP A 25 2.93 -9.77 3.51
N ILE A 26 3.68 -8.72 3.22
CA ILE A 26 4.92 -8.76 2.41
C ILE A 26 6.13 -8.41 3.27
N ARG A 27 7.28 -8.98 2.87
CA ARG A 27 8.51 -8.93 3.64
C ARG A 27 9.56 -8.05 2.97
N ALA A 28 10.39 -7.44 3.79
CA ALA A 28 11.62 -6.82 3.33
C ALA A 28 12.54 -7.89 2.74
N ASN A 29 13.12 -7.61 1.56
CA ASN A 29 14.16 -8.42 0.93
C ASN A 29 15.40 -7.55 0.78
N ILE A 30 16.21 -7.53 1.81
CA ILE A 30 17.38 -6.67 1.98
C ILE A 30 18.59 -7.51 2.40
N GLU A 31 19.79 -7.02 2.12
CA GLU A 31 21.02 -7.73 2.48
C GLU A 31 21.52 -7.34 3.87
N THR A 32 21.27 -6.10 4.27
CA THR A 32 21.72 -5.55 5.56
C THR A 32 20.58 -4.82 6.24
N THR A 33 20.60 -4.81 7.58
CA THR A 33 19.66 -4.02 8.39
C THR A 33 19.61 -2.57 7.95
N ILE A 34 18.42 -2.05 7.75
CA ILE A 34 18.17 -0.65 7.40
C ILE A 34 17.68 0.10 8.64
N ILE A 35 18.29 1.24 8.94
CA ILE A 35 17.87 2.13 10.03
C ILE A 35 17.17 3.34 9.42
N ILE A 36 15.93 3.58 9.84
CA ILE A 36 15.11 4.72 9.41
C ILE A 36 15.06 5.73 10.57
N GLN A 37 15.69 6.89 10.38
CA GLN A 37 15.67 7.97 11.39
C GLN A 37 14.25 8.57 11.49
N PRO A 38 13.94 9.30 12.58
CA PRO A 38 12.69 10.04 12.69
C PRO A 38 12.45 10.94 11.48
N LEU A 39 11.24 10.86 10.89
CA LEU A 39 10.80 11.58 9.69
C LEU A 39 11.50 11.21 8.39
N ASP A 40 12.46 10.29 8.41
CA ASP A 40 13.06 9.76 7.19
C ASP A 40 12.11 8.77 6.49
N ARG A 41 12.35 8.65 5.18
CA ARG A 41 11.66 7.68 4.31
C ARG A 41 12.67 6.89 3.49
N ILE A 42 12.32 5.65 3.21
CA ILE A 42 13.16 4.77 2.40
C ILE A 42 12.32 3.79 1.59
N LEU A 43 12.78 3.48 0.39
CA LEU A 43 12.22 2.41 -0.44
C LEU A 43 12.82 1.07 -0.04
N ILE A 44 11.99 0.15 0.43
CA ILE A 44 12.37 -1.23 0.77
C ILE A 44 11.93 -2.15 -0.37
N LYS A 45 12.87 -2.92 -0.88
CA LYS A 45 12.63 -3.95 -1.89
C LYS A 45 11.96 -5.17 -1.29
N THR A 46 11.13 -5.85 -2.09
CA THR A 46 10.43 -7.08 -1.66
C THR A 46 10.82 -8.32 -2.47
N GLY A 47 11.47 -8.14 -3.63
CA GLY A 47 11.76 -9.21 -4.58
C GLY A 47 10.52 -9.76 -5.31
N LEU A 48 9.35 -9.12 -5.16
CA LEU A 48 8.08 -9.58 -5.73
C LEU A 48 7.69 -8.76 -6.96
N TYR A 49 7.13 -9.45 -7.96
CA TYR A 49 6.65 -8.88 -9.23
C TYR A 49 5.30 -9.49 -9.55
N LEU A 50 4.32 -8.69 -9.98
CA LEU A 50 2.96 -9.14 -10.26
C LEU A 50 2.60 -8.97 -11.74
N GLU A 51 1.68 -9.83 -12.19
CA GLU A 51 0.93 -9.67 -13.42
C GLU A 51 -0.55 -9.91 -13.10
N MET A 52 -1.37 -8.88 -13.32
CA MET A 52 -2.80 -8.89 -13.03
C MET A 52 -3.60 -8.69 -14.32
N GLU A 53 -4.84 -9.16 -14.31
CA GLU A 53 -5.82 -8.87 -15.35
C GLU A 53 -6.31 -7.42 -15.23
N ASN A 54 -6.67 -6.80 -16.36
CA ASN A 54 -7.29 -5.48 -16.36
C ASN A 54 -8.56 -5.48 -15.48
N GLY A 55 -8.81 -4.38 -14.80
CA GLY A 55 -9.90 -4.26 -13.82
C GLY A 55 -9.53 -4.68 -12.40
N LEU A 56 -8.23 -4.96 -12.17
CA LEU A 56 -7.66 -5.16 -10.84
C LEU A 56 -6.55 -4.15 -10.58
N GLU A 57 -6.40 -3.77 -9.32
CA GLU A 57 -5.20 -3.17 -8.77
C GLU A 57 -4.72 -3.97 -7.56
N CYS A 58 -3.46 -3.83 -7.21
CA CYS A 58 -2.94 -4.27 -5.93
C CYS A 58 -2.51 -3.05 -5.11
N GLN A 59 -3.05 -2.92 -3.91
CA GLN A 59 -2.69 -1.84 -2.99
C GLN A 59 -1.65 -2.30 -1.98
N VAL A 60 -0.61 -1.46 -1.81
CA VAL A 60 0.35 -1.59 -0.71
C VAL A 60 -0.14 -0.75 0.46
N ARG A 61 -0.52 -1.42 1.55
CA ARG A 61 -1.07 -0.77 2.76
C ARG A 61 -0.18 -0.98 3.97
N PRO A 62 -0.17 -0.04 4.95
CA PRO A 62 0.54 -0.22 6.21
C PRO A 62 0.01 -1.42 7.00
N ARG A 63 0.84 -1.93 7.88
CA ARG A 63 0.43 -2.89 8.90
C ARG A 63 0.13 -2.17 10.20
N SER A 64 -1.04 -2.43 10.76
CA SER A 64 -1.49 -1.81 12.03
C SER A 64 -0.51 -2.01 13.19
N GLY A 65 0.10 -3.20 13.27
CA GLY A 65 1.08 -3.51 14.30
C GLY A 65 2.37 -2.68 14.20
N LEU A 66 2.86 -2.39 12.97
CA LEU A 66 4.01 -1.50 12.78
C LEU A 66 3.66 -0.05 13.04
N ALA A 67 2.49 0.39 12.58
CA ALA A 67 2.01 1.74 12.81
C ALA A 67 1.90 2.04 14.31
N LEU A 68 1.25 1.16 15.07
CA LEU A 68 1.03 1.36 16.50
C LEU A 68 2.31 1.21 17.34
N LYS A 69 3.14 0.17 17.06
CA LYS A 69 4.27 -0.16 17.94
C LYS A 69 5.58 0.53 17.58
N LYS A 70 5.78 0.82 16.29
CA LYS A 70 7.02 1.40 15.77
C LYS A 70 6.84 2.79 15.13
N GLY A 71 5.61 3.28 14.97
CA GLY A 71 5.35 4.54 14.28
C GLY A 71 5.67 4.50 12.77
N LEU A 72 5.79 3.31 12.18
CA LEU A 72 6.07 3.15 10.76
C LEU A 72 4.80 3.12 9.94
N SER A 73 4.81 3.83 8.80
CA SER A 73 3.72 3.80 7.83
C SER A 73 4.27 3.64 6.40
N VAL A 74 3.40 3.30 5.47
CA VAL A 74 3.67 3.42 4.03
C VAL A 74 3.35 4.85 3.63
N LEU A 75 4.35 5.60 3.16
CA LEU A 75 4.24 7.05 2.96
C LEU A 75 3.15 7.43 1.96
N ASN A 76 3.03 6.68 0.86
CA ASN A 76 2.06 6.91 -0.21
C ASN A 76 0.80 6.04 -0.07
N THR A 77 0.43 5.67 1.16
CA THR A 77 -0.71 4.76 1.39
C THR A 77 -2.05 5.36 0.96
N PRO A 78 -2.90 4.56 0.28
CA PRO A 78 -2.61 3.25 -0.31
C PRO A 78 -1.72 3.37 -1.56
N GLY A 79 -0.57 2.67 -1.55
CA GLY A 79 0.29 2.60 -2.72
C GLY A 79 -0.39 1.79 -3.82
N THR A 80 -0.46 2.31 -5.03
CA THR A 80 -1.13 1.66 -6.16
C THR A 80 -0.14 0.88 -7.01
N ILE A 81 -0.43 -0.39 -7.27
CA ILE A 81 0.24 -1.23 -8.25
C ILE A 81 -0.76 -1.52 -9.36
N ASP A 82 -0.53 -0.94 -10.51
CA ASP A 82 -1.39 -1.09 -11.68
C ASP A 82 -1.32 -2.50 -12.29
N ALA A 83 -2.38 -2.90 -13.00
CA ALA A 83 -2.47 -4.23 -13.61
C ALA A 83 -1.36 -4.50 -14.63
N ASP A 84 -0.88 -3.46 -15.32
CA ASP A 84 0.18 -3.52 -16.33
C ASP A 84 1.59 -3.21 -15.80
N TYR A 85 1.74 -2.90 -14.51
CA TYR A 85 3.05 -2.73 -13.90
C TYR A 85 3.79 -4.09 -13.80
N ARG A 86 5.04 -4.12 -14.26
CA ARG A 86 5.90 -5.32 -14.25
C ARG A 86 7.19 -5.13 -13.47
N GLY A 87 7.34 -3.98 -12.81
CA GLY A 87 8.49 -3.72 -11.94
C GLY A 87 8.43 -4.45 -10.61
N GLU A 88 9.51 -4.35 -9.85
CA GLU A 88 9.55 -4.86 -8.48
C GLU A 88 8.61 -4.06 -7.58
N ILE A 89 7.84 -4.75 -6.75
CA ILE A 89 7.05 -4.10 -5.69
C ILE A 89 8.01 -3.58 -4.64
N GLY A 90 8.04 -2.24 -4.51
CA GLY A 90 8.77 -1.55 -3.46
C GLY A 90 7.82 -0.96 -2.43
N VAL A 91 8.24 -0.91 -1.18
CA VAL A 91 7.49 -0.31 -0.08
C VAL A 91 8.19 0.96 0.38
N ILE A 92 7.56 2.12 0.24
CA ILE A 92 8.10 3.38 0.74
C ILE A 92 7.69 3.52 2.21
N LEU A 93 8.59 3.13 3.13
CA LEU A 93 8.37 3.30 4.56
C LEU A 93 8.75 4.71 5.00
N VAL A 94 7.98 5.25 5.94
CA VAL A 94 8.28 6.49 6.67
C VAL A 94 8.24 6.21 8.17
N ASN A 95 9.19 6.77 8.90
CA ASN A 95 9.23 6.72 10.36
C ASN A 95 8.61 7.99 10.95
N LEU A 96 7.40 7.87 11.49
CA LEU A 96 6.66 8.97 12.14
C LEU A 96 6.86 8.98 13.66
N SER A 97 7.74 8.11 14.19
CA SER A 97 8.11 8.12 15.61
C SER A 97 9.26 9.10 15.87
N ASN A 98 9.60 9.30 17.15
CA ASN A 98 10.68 10.16 17.59
C ASN A 98 12.01 9.41 17.85
N VAL A 99 12.08 8.12 17.49
CA VAL A 99 13.26 7.28 17.64
C VAL A 99 13.61 6.57 16.34
N ALA A 100 14.88 6.24 16.14
CA ALA A 100 15.31 5.43 14.99
C ALA A 100 14.69 4.03 15.05
N VAL A 101 14.26 3.51 13.90
CA VAL A 101 13.66 2.18 13.78
C VAL A 101 14.46 1.34 12.80
N SER A 102 14.83 0.11 13.20
CA SER A 102 15.50 -0.85 12.33
C SER A 102 14.48 -1.72 11.60
N ILE A 103 14.80 -2.05 10.34
CA ILE A 103 14.12 -3.05 9.52
C ILE A 103 15.13 -4.15 9.22
N GLU A 104 14.76 -5.37 9.57
CA GLU A 104 15.54 -6.57 9.32
C GLU A 104 15.06 -7.29 8.06
N ASP A 105 15.96 -8.07 7.44
CA ASP A 105 15.58 -8.93 6.32
C ASP A 105 14.49 -9.93 6.74
N GLY A 106 13.48 -10.09 5.86
CA GLY A 106 12.33 -10.97 6.14
C GLY A 106 11.28 -10.38 7.09
N GLU A 107 11.51 -9.19 7.66
CA GLU A 107 10.48 -8.52 8.47
C GLU A 107 9.26 -8.18 7.62
N ARG A 108 8.06 -8.40 8.16
CA ARG A 108 6.78 -8.05 7.49
C ARG A 108 6.55 -6.56 7.59
N ILE A 109 6.70 -5.83 6.48
CA ILE A 109 6.75 -4.36 6.43
C ILE A 109 5.47 -3.69 5.93
N ALA A 110 4.68 -4.41 5.15
CA ALA A 110 3.43 -3.92 4.57
C ALA A 110 2.49 -5.10 4.28
N GLN A 111 1.33 -4.84 3.72
CA GLN A 111 0.40 -5.84 3.22
C GLN A 111 -0.10 -5.48 1.84
N LEU A 112 -0.33 -6.50 0.99
CA LEU A 112 -0.98 -6.40 -0.30
C LEU A 112 -2.47 -6.63 -0.14
N VAL A 113 -3.29 -5.75 -0.75
CA VAL A 113 -4.75 -5.90 -0.82
C VAL A 113 -5.16 -5.73 -2.28
N PHE A 114 -5.83 -6.74 -2.84
CA PHE A 114 -6.32 -6.70 -4.22
C PHE A 114 -7.72 -6.10 -4.26
N CYS A 115 -7.93 -5.15 -5.17
CA CYS A 115 -9.18 -4.43 -5.35
C CYS A 115 -9.61 -4.46 -6.83
N LYS A 116 -10.92 -4.42 -7.07
CA LYS A 116 -11.47 -4.13 -8.40
C LYS A 116 -11.35 -2.63 -8.68
N VAL A 117 -11.09 -2.29 -9.93
CA VAL A 117 -10.96 -0.92 -10.40
C VAL A 117 -12.02 -0.66 -11.45
N GLU A 118 -12.78 0.41 -11.25
CA GLU A 118 -13.73 0.90 -12.27
C GLU A 118 -13.04 1.98 -13.12
N HIS A 119 -13.02 1.75 -14.45
CA HIS A 119 -12.52 2.72 -15.40
C HIS A 119 -13.65 3.61 -15.85
N VAL A 120 -13.58 4.89 -15.55
CA VAL A 120 -14.58 5.90 -15.95
C VAL A 120 -14.09 6.74 -17.12
N SER A 121 -15.02 7.15 -17.98
CA SER A 121 -14.76 8.17 -19.01
C SER A 121 -15.21 9.53 -18.48
N LEU A 122 -14.29 10.49 -18.48
CA LEU A 122 -14.60 11.87 -18.09
C LEU A 122 -15.17 12.63 -19.28
N THR A 123 -16.29 13.32 -19.07
CA THR A 123 -16.89 14.25 -20.04
C THR A 123 -16.87 15.65 -19.44
N GLU A 124 -16.18 16.56 -20.10
CA GLU A 124 -16.16 17.97 -19.71
C GLU A 124 -17.51 18.60 -19.99
N VAL A 125 -18.06 19.27 -19.00
CA VAL A 125 -19.32 20.07 -19.13
C VAL A 125 -19.09 21.46 -18.54
N ALA A 126 -19.83 22.44 -19.05
CA ALA A 126 -19.71 23.82 -18.57
C ALA A 126 -20.26 24.01 -17.16
N VAL A 127 -21.29 23.26 -16.77
CA VAL A 127 -21.94 23.34 -15.45
C VAL A 127 -22.37 21.95 -15.02
N LEU A 128 -22.17 21.63 -13.76
CA LEU A 128 -22.69 20.41 -13.12
C LEU A 128 -24.14 20.64 -12.66
N THR A 129 -24.91 19.57 -12.59
CA THR A 129 -26.27 19.64 -12.04
C THR A 129 -26.21 19.90 -10.53
N ASP A 130 -27.20 20.63 -10.03
CA ASP A 130 -27.35 20.91 -8.61
C ASP A 130 -27.56 19.63 -7.78
N SER A 131 -27.10 19.64 -6.54
CA SER A 131 -27.35 18.58 -5.56
C SER A 131 -27.74 19.18 -4.21
N GLU A 132 -28.43 18.40 -3.39
CA GLU A 132 -28.81 18.81 -2.02
C GLU A 132 -27.61 19.29 -1.18
N ARG A 133 -26.45 18.64 -1.35
CA ARG A 133 -25.21 19.02 -0.66
C ARG A 133 -24.56 20.29 -1.26
N GLY A 134 -24.76 20.55 -2.53
CA GLY A 134 -24.13 21.66 -3.26
C GLY A 134 -22.61 21.68 -3.10
N THR A 135 -22.06 22.84 -2.75
CA THR A 135 -20.62 23.05 -2.53
C THR A 135 -20.15 22.75 -1.10
N GLY A 136 -21.02 22.24 -0.25
CA GLY A 136 -20.70 21.95 1.17
C GLY A 136 -19.61 20.89 1.32
N GLY A 137 -18.52 21.24 2.01
CA GLY A 137 -17.38 20.35 2.28
C GLY A 137 -16.66 20.80 3.56
N PHE A 138 -15.55 20.12 3.89
CA PHE A 138 -14.67 20.46 5.02
C PHE A 138 -15.37 20.66 6.37
N GLY A 139 -16.34 19.81 6.69
CA GLY A 139 -17.10 19.89 7.94
C GLY A 139 -18.32 20.80 7.89
N SER A 140 -18.85 21.14 6.70
CA SER A 140 -20.05 21.97 6.54
C SER A 140 -21.30 21.40 7.22
N THR A 141 -21.31 20.13 7.62
CA THR A 141 -22.40 19.48 8.37
C THR A 141 -22.25 19.60 9.88
N GLY A 142 -21.26 20.34 10.38
CA GLY A 142 -20.97 20.52 11.79
C GLY A 142 -19.97 19.49 12.37
N LEU A 143 -19.49 19.77 13.58
CA LEU A 143 -18.58 18.89 14.34
C LEU A 143 -19.31 18.10 15.45
N ASN A 144 -20.63 18.23 15.56
CA ASN A 144 -21.46 17.55 16.56
C ASN A 144 -22.58 16.78 15.86
#